data_094fc0fd131ec50936a2c3d9a3463de5
#
_entry.id   094fc0fd131ec50936a2c3d9a3463de5
#
_cell.length_a   1.000
_cell.length_b   1.000
_cell.length_c   1.000
_cell.angle_alpha   90.00
_cell.angle_beta   90.00
_cell.angle_gamma   90.00
#
_symmetry.space_group_name_H-M   'P 1'
#
loop_
_entity.id
_entity.type
_entity.pdbx_description
1 polymer ?
#
loop_
_entity_poly.entity_id
_entity_poly.type
_entity_poly.pdbx_seq_one_letter_code
_entity_poly.pdbx_strand_id
1 'polypeptide(L)'
;MTKQFDVIIIGGGATGAGVARDCSLRGIRALLLERGDIATGATGRNHGLLHSGARYAVTDRESAEECIKENMILRRIASHCVEQTDGLFLSLPEDGLEFQAKFVEACRAAGIRADVIDPKEALRLEPSANPAMI
;
A
#
# COMPACT_ATOMS: atom_id res chain seq x y z
N MET A 1 36.05 15.97 -17.61
CA MET A 1 35.99 15.39 -16.22
C MET A 1 35.18 14.11 -16.28
N THR A 2 35.74 12.98 -15.90
CA THR A 2 35.02 11.70 -15.85
C THR A 2 34.13 11.69 -14.59
N LYS A 3 32.82 11.55 -14.80
CA LYS A 3 31.88 11.41 -13.65
C LYS A 3 32.04 9.99 -13.10
N GLN A 4 32.23 9.88 -11.80
CA GLN A 4 32.32 8.58 -11.10
C GLN A 4 31.06 8.36 -10.28
N PHE A 5 30.53 7.16 -10.33
CA PHE A 5 29.37 6.72 -9.55
C PHE A 5 29.74 5.49 -8.71
N ASP A 6 29.15 5.39 -7.54
CA ASP A 6 29.36 4.28 -6.61
C ASP A 6 28.36 3.14 -6.88
N VAL A 7 27.17 3.48 -7.39
CA VAL A 7 26.07 2.55 -7.70
C VAL A 7 25.47 2.88 -9.05
N ILE A 8 25.12 1.86 -9.83
CA ILE A 8 24.30 1.96 -11.04
C ILE A 8 22.97 1.26 -10.76
N ILE A 9 21.86 1.99 -10.94
CA ILE A 9 20.49 1.51 -10.76
C ILE A 9 19.90 1.32 -12.16
N ILE A 10 19.41 0.14 -12.48
CA ILE A 10 18.81 -0.18 -13.76
C ILE A 10 17.29 -0.24 -13.58
N GLY A 11 16.58 0.70 -14.21
CA GLY A 11 15.13 0.84 -14.18
C GLY A 11 14.63 2.01 -13.33
N GLY A 12 13.78 2.85 -13.93
CA GLY A 12 13.18 4.06 -13.33
C GLY A 12 11.77 3.84 -12.78
N GLY A 13 11.44 2.64 -12.31
CA GLY A 13 10.20 2.36 -11.59
C GLY A 13 10.28 2.70 -10.10
N ALA A 14 9.24 2.37 -9.32
CA ALA A 14 9.16 2.65 -7.88
C ALA A 14 10.37 2.11 -7.11
N THR A 15 10.81 0.88 -7.41
CA THR A 15 11.98 0.27 -6.77
C THR A 15 13.25 1.06 -7.06
N GLY A 16 13.53 1.37 -8.32
CA GLY A 16 14.72 2.13 -8.69
C GLY A 16 14.72 3.55 -8.11
N ALA A 17 13.57 4.21 -8.10
CA ALA A 17 13.40 5.51 -7.47
C ALA A 17 13.64 5.46 -5.95
N GLY A 18 13.13 4.42 -5.28
CA GLY A 18 13.36 4.18 -3.86
C GLY A 18 14.84 3.98 -3.53
N VAL A 19 15.53 3.15 -4.30
CA VAL A 19 16.98 2.93 -4.15
C VAL A 19 17.77 4.21 -4.41
N ALA A 20 17.43 4.97 -5.47
CA ALA A 20 18.10 6.24 -5.78
C ALA A 20 17.92 7.26 -4.65
N ARG A 21 16.70 7.35 -4.08
CA ARG A 21 16.41 8.20 -2.94
C ARG A 21 17.26 7.81 -1.71
N ASP A 22 17.30 6.53 -1.37
CA ASP A 22 18.08 6.06 -0.21
C ASP A 22 19.58 6.30 -0.40
N CYS A 23 20.12 6.03 -1.60
CA CYS A 23 21.50 6.36 -1.94
C CYS A 23 21.77 7.87 -1.73
N SER A 24 20.89 8.74 -2.21
CA SER A 24 21.05 10.19 -2.05
C SER A 24 21.06 10.62 -0.60
N LEU A 25 20.20 10.03 0.24
CA LEU A 25 20.15 10.32 1.68
C LEU A 25 21.41 9.89 2.43
N ARG A 26 22.10 8.89 1.91
CA ARG A 26 23.38 8.37 2.45
C ARG A 26 24.61 9.03 1.81
N GLY A 27 24.44 9.97 0.90
CA GLY A 27 25.57 10.59 0.19
C GLY A 27 26.25 9.69 -0.82
N ILE A 28 25.62 8.58 -1.23
CA ILE A 28 26.13 7.63 -2.24
C ILE A 28 25.79 8.19 -3.63
N ARG A 29 26.80 8.24 -4.49
CA ARG A 29 26.62 8.74 -5.87
C ARG A 29 26.00 7.64 -6.73
N ALA A 30 24.72 7.73 -7.01
CA ALA A 30 24.00 6.79 -7.83
C ALA A 30 23.77 7.34 -9.25
N LEU A 31 23.84 6.46 -10.25
CA LEU A 31 23.39 6.69 -11.61
C LEU A 31 22.19 5.80 -11.88
N LEU A 32 21.03 6.40 -12.17
CA LEU A 32 19.84 5.67 -12.59
C LEU A 32 19.76 5.67 -14.12
N LEU A 33 19.61 4.49 -14.69
CA LEU A 33 19.44 4.26 -16.12
C LEU A 33 18.04 3.69 -16.37
N GLU A 34 17.28 4.39 -17.21
CA GLU A 34 15.97 3.95 -17.70
C GLU A 34 15.98 3.91 -19.23
N ARG A 35 15.44 2.86 -19.84
CA ARG A 35 15.43 2.71 -21.31
C ARG A 35 14.33 3.51 -22.02
N GLY A 36 13.32 3.91 -21.29
CA GLY A 36 12.17 4.68 -21.80
C GLY A 36 11.88 5.87 -20.92
N ASP A 37 10.64 6.03 -20.52
CA ASP A 37 10.25 7.04 -19.52
C ASP A 37 10.08 6.38 -18.13
N ILE A 38 10.15 7.18 -17.08
CA ILE A 38 10.00 6.72 -15.71
C ILE A 38 8.60 6.13 -15.49
N ALA A 39 8.50 5.11 -14.65
CA ALA A 39 7.25 4.46 -14.25
C ALA A 39 6.41 3.81 -15.38
N THR A 40 6.93 3.64 -16.60
CA THR A 40 6.18 3.05 -17.74
C THR A 40 5.96 1.54 -17.65
N GLY A 41 6.64 0.86 -16.74
CA GLY A 41 6.46 -0.58 -16.47
C GLY A 41 5.33 -0.88 -15.49
N ALA A 42 5.54 -1.85 -14.60
CA ALA A 42 4.58 -2.27 -13.58
C ALA A 42 4.14 -1.14 -12.65
N THR A 43 5.04 -0.18 -12.36
CA THR A 43 4.75 0.97 -11.51
C THR A 43 3.59 1.82 -12.02
N GLY A 44 3.48 2.05 -13.32
CA GLY A 44 2.38 2.82 -13.91
C GLY A 44 1.15 1.97 -14.29
N ARG A 45 1.15 0.66 -13.99
CA ARG A 45 0.09 -0.28 -14.37
C ARG A 45 -0.48 -1.06 -13.19
N ASN A 46 -0.29 -0.55 -11.98
CA ASN A 46 -0.88 -1.12 -10.77
C ASN A 46 -2.32 -0.62 -10.58
N HIS A 47 -3.03 -1.20 -9.61
CA HIS A 47 -4.41 -0.82 -9.30
C HIS A 47 -4.52 0.44 -8.42
N GLY A 48 -3.42 1.12 -8.11
CA GLY A 48 -3.40 2.38 -7.36
C GLY A 48 -3.62 2.26 -5.85
N LEU A 49 -3.85 1.07 -5.32
CA LEU A 49 -4.09 0.90 -3.88
C LEU A 49 -2.76 0.75 -3.10
N LEU A 50 -2.53 1.65 -2.16
CA LEU A 50 -1.46 1.49 -1.17
C LEU A 50 -1.95 0.57 -0.05
N HIS A 51 -1.53 -0.70 -0.09
CA HIS A 51 -1.98 -1.73 0.85
C HIS A 51 -1.60 -1.42 2.30
N SER A 52 -2.55 -1.65 3.22
CA SER A 52 -2.32 -1.60 4.67
C SER A 52 -1.82 -2.90 5.27
N GLY A 53 -1.90 -4.00 4.54
CA GLY A 53 -1.63 -5.35 5.07
C GLY A 53 -2.85 -6.05 5.67
N ALA A 54 -4.03 -5.42 5.70
CA ALA A 54 -5.23 -6.00 6.32
C ALA A 54 -5.59 -7.38 5.78
N ARG A 55 -5.33 -7.67 4.50
CA ARG A 55 -5.56 -9.00 3.89
C ARG A 55 -4.80 -10.13 4.58
N TYR A 56 -3.67 -9.82 5.18
CA TYR A 56 -2.81 -10.79 5.87
C TYR A 56 -3.09 -10.88 7.36
N ALA A 57 -3.81 -9.92 7.95
CA ALA A 57 -3.92 -9.76 9.39
C ALA A 57 -4.32 -11.03 10.16
N VAL A 58 -5.21 -11.85 9.57
CA VAL A 58 -5.70 -13.09 10.19
C VAL A 58 -4.77 -14.27 9.98
N THR A 59 -4.08 -14.34 8.84
CA THR A 59 -3.33 -15.53 8.42
C THR A 59 -1.82 -15.36 8.53
N ASP A 60 -1.33 -14.12 8.44
CA ASP A 60 0.10 -13.78 8.48
C ASP A 60 0.26 -12.40 9.11
N ARG A 61 0.27 -12.39 10.43
CA ARG A 61 0.37 -11.16 11.21
C ARG A 61 1.67 -10.39 10.95
N GLU A 62 2.78 -11.09 10.79
CA GLU A 62 4.09 -10.47 10.56
C GLU A 62 4.08 -9.65 9.27
N SER A 63 3.61 -10.24 8.17
CA SER A 63 3.43 -9.52 6.90
C SER A 63 2.46 -8.35 7.02
N ALA A 64 1.40 -8.46 7.83
CA ALA A 64 0.48 -7.35 8.06
C ALA A 64 1.16 -6.18 8.79
N GLU A 65 1.94 -6.48 9.83
CA GLU A 65 2.70 -5.48 10.59
C GLU A 65 3.78 -4.79 9.75
N GLU A 66 4.46 -5.53 8.88
CA GLU A 66 5.44 -4.95 7.95
C GLU A 66 4.74 -4.03 6.94
N CYS A 67 3.66 -4.50 6.31
CA CYS A 67 2.92 -3.72 5.33
C CYS A 67 2.40 -2.39 5.91
N ILE A 68 1.84 -2.39 7.12
CA ILE A 68 1.34 -1.13 7.70
C ILE A 68 2.48 -0.17 8.05
N LYS A 69 3.62 -0.66 8.51
CA LYS A 69 4.80 0.17 8.76
C LYS A 69 5.28 0.85 7.48
N GLU A 70 5.43 0.09 6.41
CA GLU A 70 5.81 0.62 5.09
C GLU A 70 4.76 1.60 4.53
N ASN A 71 3.47 1.29 4.66
CA ASN A 71 2.38 2.19 4.29
C ASN A 71 2.54 3.56 4.97
N MET A 72 2.75 3.56 6.29
CA MET A 72 2.91 4.80 7.05
C MET A 72 4.16 5.60 6.66
N ILE A 73 5.25 4.91 6.28
CA ILE A 73 6.45 5.56 5.75
C ILE A 73 6.14 6.21 4.40
N LEU A 74 5.53 5.47 3.48
CA LEU A 74 5.18 5.97 2.14
C LEU A 74 4.22 7.16 2.19
N ARG A 75 3.20 7.12 3.05
CA ARG A 75 2.29 8.26 3.28
C ARG A 75 3.02 9.53 3.72
N ARG A 76 4.13 9.39 4.41
CA ARG A 76 4.96 10.53 4.84
C ARG A 76 5.91 11.01 3.77
N ILE A 77 6.64 10.10 3.10
CA ILE A 77 7.69 10.49 2.15
C ILE A 77 7.18 10.73 0.72
N ALA A 78 6.01 10.20 0.38
CA ALA A 78 5.35 10.30 -0.91
C ALA A 78 3.92 10.85 -0.78
N SER A 79 3.68 11.75 0.17
CA SER A 79 2.36 12.34 0.45
C SER A 79 1.72 13.03 -0.75
N HIS A 80 2.51 13.48 -1.71
CA HIS A 80 2.05 14.12 -2.94
C HIS A 80 1.37 13.16 -3.92
N CYS A 81 1.52 11.85 -3.75
CA CYS A 81 0.90 10.83 -4.61
C CYS A 81 0.08 9.80 -3.82
N VAL A 82 -0.21 10.06 -2.55
CA VAL A 82 -1.06 9.18 -1.71
C VAL A 82 -2.30 9.94 -1.27
N GLU A 83 -3.45 9.51 -1.75
CA GLU A 83 -4.76 10.01 -1.33
C GLU A 83 -5.27 9.24 -0.11
N GLN A 84 -5.98 9.94 0.78
CA GLN A 84 -6.54 9.34 2.01
C GLN A 84 -7.98 8.92 1.77
N THR A 85 -8.17 7.87 1.01
CA THR A 85 -9.49 7.36 0.61
C THR A 85 -10.02 6.25 1.52
N ASP A 86 -9.15 5.71 2.41
CA ASP A 86 -9.40 4.48 3.17
C ASP A 86 -9.70 3.27 2.26
N GLY A 87 -10.31 2.21 2.78
CA GLY A 87 -10.72 1.03 2.03
C GLY A 87 -11.83 0.30 2.75
N LEU A 88 -12.71 -0.35 2.01
CA LEU A 88 -13.80 -1.15 2.54
C LEU A 88 -13.50 -2.64 2.37
N PHE A 89 -13.78 -3.42 3.41
CA PHE A 89 -13.90 -4.86 3.37
C PHE A 89 -15.38 -5.19 3.57
N LEU A 90 -15.97 -5.87 2.61
CA LEU A 90 -17.40 -6.18 2.60
C LEU A 90 -17.61 -7.64 2.93
N SER A 91 -18.56 -7.95 3.81
CA SER A 91 -19.08 -9.30 4.03
C SER A 91 -20.39 -9.46 3.26
N LEU A 92 -20.55 -10.58 2.58
CA LEU A 92 -21.81 -10.98 1.96
C LEU A 92 -22.53 -12.01 2.86
N PRO A 93 -23.82 -12.26 2.67
CA PRO A 93 -24.56 -13.23 3.49
C PRO A 93 -23.93 -14.62 3.55
N GLU A 94 -23.30 -15.06 2.47
CA GLU A 94 -22.59 -16.34 2.40
C GLU A 94 -21.29 -16.39 3.20
N ASP A 95 -20.66 -15.22 3.50
CA ASP A 95 -19.43 -15.15 4.30
C ASP A 95 -19.73 -15.25 5.80
N GLY A 96 -20.93 -14.85 6.23
CA GLY A 96 -21.30 -14.76 7.63
C GLY A 96 -20.59 -13.63 8.39
N LEU A 97 -20.97 -13.41 9.65
CA LEU A 97 -20.40 -12.37 10.50
C LEU A 97 -19.30 -12.88 11.46
N GLU A 98 -19.12 -14.19 11.57
CA GLU A 98 -18.17 -14.77 12.53
C GLU A 98 -16.73 -14.33 12.22
N PHE A 99 -16.40 -14.19 10.94
CA PHE A 99 -15.09 -13.75 10.51
C PHE A 99 -14.82 -12.27 10.80
N GLN A 100 -15.86 -11.44 10.83
CA GLN A 100 -15.73 -9.99 11.01
C GLN A 100 -15.02 -9.62 12.32
N ALA A 101 -15.45 -10.17 13.44
CA ALA A 101 -14.83 -9.88 14.74
C ALA A 101 -13.36 -10.28 14.76
N LYS A 102 -13.05 -11.49 14.26
CA LYS A 102 -11.69 -12.00 14.16
C LYS A 102 -10.82 -11.13 13.27
N PHE A 103 -11.35 -10.67 12.13
CA PHE A 103 -10.63 -9.82 11.19
C PHE A 103 -10.31 -8.45 11.81
N VAL A 104 -11.29 -7.81 12.45
CA VAL A 104 -11.10 -6.51 13.09
C VAL A 104 -10.08 -6.58 14.22
N GLU A 105 -10.17 -7.62 15.06
CA GLU A 105 -9.21 -7.86 16.14
C GLU A 105 -7.78 -8.06 15.60
N ALA A 106 -7.64 -8.89 14.57
CA ALA A 106 -6.35 -9.17 13.95
C ALA A 106 -5.73 -7.91 13.30
N CYS A 107 -6.54 -7.09 12.61
CA CYS A 107 -6.09 -5.81 12.06
C CYS A 107 -5.56 -4.90 13.16
N ARG A 108 -6.34 -4.73 14.24
CA ARG A 108 -5.92 -3.88 15.37
C ARG A 108 -4.65 -4.39 16.05
N ALA A 109 -4.54 -5.71 16.23
CA ALA A 109 -3.36 -6.35 16.77
C ALA A 109 -2.11 -6.15 15.91
N ALA A 110 -2.28 -6.01 14.58
CA ALA A 110 -1.20 -5.70 13.63
C ALA A 110 -0.93 -4.17 13.49
N GLY A 111 -1.65 -3.32 14.24
CA GLY A 111 -1.51 -1.87 14.16
C GLY A 111 -2.27 -1.22 13.00
N ILE A 112 -3.21 -1.92 12.39
CA ILE A 112 -4.07 -1.44 11.31
C ILE A 112 -5.39 -0.96 11.92
N ARG A 113 -5.78 0.30 11.65
CA ARG A 113 -7.09 0.81 12.06
C ARG A 113 -8.17 0.08 11.25
N ALA A 114 -9.09 -0.55 11.96
CA ALA A 114 -10.25 -1.21 11.38
C ALA A 114 -11.48 -0.94 12.27
N ASP A 115 -12.52 -0.40 11.66
CA ASP A 115 -13.79 -0.05 12.30
C ASP A 115 -14.93 -0.74 11.56
N VAL A 116 -15.90 -1.28 12.30
CA VAL A 116 -17.12 -1.81 11.72
C VAL A 116 -18.07 -0.65 11.45
N ILE A 117 -18.61 -0.60 10.26
CA ILE A 117 -19.60 0.39 9.85
C ILE A 117 -20.90 -0.30 9.38
N ASP A 118 -22.00 0.41 9.46
CA ASP A 118 -23.29 -0.06 8.98
C ASP A 118 -23.29 -0.18 7.44
N PRO A 119 -23.94 -1.21 6.85
CA PRO A 119 -24.05 -1.36 5.40
C PRO A 119 -24.58 -0.12 4.65
N LYS A 120 -25.48 0.64 5.25
CA LYS A 120 -25.98 1.89 4.63
C LYS A 120 -24.90 2.96 4.58
N GLU A 121 -24.05 3.02 5.59
CA GLU A 121 -22.89 3.93 5.58
C GLU A 121 -21.85 3.48 4.54
N ALA A 122 -21.62 2.16 4.41
CA ALA A 122 -20.76 1.64 3.36
C ALA A 122 -21.26 2.01 1.96
N LEU A 123 -22.56 1.89 1.69
CA LEU A 123 -23.18 2.33 0.43
C LEU A 123 -23.12 3.84 0.22
N ARG A 124 -23.15 4.63 1.29
CA ARG A 124 -22.97 6.09 1.19
C ARG A 124 -21.53 6.45 0.78
N LEU A 125 -20.54 5.72 1.30
CA LEU A 125 -19.12 5.91 1.00
C LEU A 125 -18.77 5.39 -0.40
N GLU A 126 -19.31 4.24 -0.77
CA GLU A 126 -19.11 3.61 -2.07
C GLU A 126 -20.45 3.12 -2.66
N PRO A 127 -21.12 3.98 -3.44
CA PRO A 127 -22.46 3.66 -3.99
C PRO A 127 -22.46 2.46 -4.95
N SER A 128 -21.32 2.09 -5.50
CA SER A 128 -21.18 0.92 -6.40
C SER A 128 -20.95 -0.39 -5.65
N ALA A 129 -20.86 -0.36 -4.32
CA ALA A 129 -20.70 -1.57 -3.52
C ALA A 129 -21.95 -2.47 -3.63
N ASN A 130 -21.75 -3.78 -3.39
CA ASN A 130 -22.87 -4.72 -3.45
C ASN A 130 -23.90 -4.42 -2.34
N PRO A 131 -25.17 -4.10 -2.67
CA PRO A 131 -26.19 -3.76 -1.67
C PRO A 131 -26.61 -4.94 -0.80
N ALA A 132 -26.24 -6.19 -1.15
CA ALA A 132 -26.52 -7.39 -0.36
C ALA A 132 -25.52 -7.61 0.78
N MET A 133 -24.55 -6.72 0.99
CA MET A 133 -23.61 -6.82 2.10
C MET A 133 -24.33 -6.79 3.47
N ILE A 134 -23.72 -7.43 4.47
CA ILE A 134 -24.22 -7.57 5.83
C ILE A 134 -23.28 -6.94 6.87
#